data_f9b2e581b8b6f1010c8bb45f07fcde2e
#
_entry.id   f9b2e581b8b6f1010c8bb45f07fcde2e
#
_cell.length_a   1.000
_cell.length_b   1.000
_cell.length_c   1.000
_cell.angle_alpha   90.00
_cell.angle_beta   90.00
_cell.angle_gamma   90.00
#
_symmetry.space_group_name_H-M   'P 1'
#
loop_
_entity.id
_entity.type
_entity.pdbx_description
1 polymer ?
#
loop_
_entity_poly.entity_id
_entity_poly.type
_entity_poly.pdbx_seq_one_letter_code
_entity_poly.pdbx_strand_id
1 'polypeptide(L)'
;NLTQYMYKEEAPEPTKKSVEALEIRYKNEAFLMECIAHGDYKSIENMERLNSSDIKPRLSDSIRDRKNFMIILNTICRKAAQTAYIHPVHLDEISRKFAIKIEACTSIAQLEALENDITRRYCMLVQSYSLRTYSKPVQNLLSG
;
A
#
# COMPACT_ATOMS: atom_id res chain seq x y z
N ASN A 1 -20.46 31.95 -0.87
CA ASN A 1 -20.34 31.17 0.35
C ASN A 1 -19.63 29.85 0.08
N LEU A 2 -18.58 29.57 0.83
CA LEU A 2 -17.74 28.37 0.68
C LEU A 2 -18.57 27.08 0.80
N THR A 3 -19.55 27.05 1.70
CA THR A 3 -20.42 25.89 1.90
C THR A 3 -21.24 25.58 0.65
N GLN A 4 -21.80 26.61 0.03
CA GLN A 4 -22.57 26.46 -1.22
C GLN A 4 -21.66 26.01 -2.37
N TYR A 5 -20.42 26.51 -2.42
CA TYR A 5 -19.44 26.12 -3.42
C TYR A 5 -19.07 24.63 -3.30
N MET A 6 -18.85 24.16 -2.08
CA MET A 6 -18.52 22.76 -1.81
C MET A 6 -19.68 21.82 -2.17
N TYR A 7 -20.94 22.23 -1.95
CA TYR A 7 -22.10 21.41 -2.30
C TYR A 7 -22.41 21.38 -3.80
N LYS A 8 -21.99 22.39 -4.55
CA LYS A 8 -22.19 22.43 -6.00
C LYS A 8 -21.26 21.51 -6.78
N GLU A 9 -20.17 21.06 -6.15
CA GLU A 9 -19.23 20.10 -6.74
C GLU A 9 -19.56 18.66 -6.36
N GLU A 10 -20.83 18.34 -6.16
CA GLU A 10 -21.23 16.95 -5.96
C GLU A 10 -20.77 16.12 -7.17
N ALA A 11 -20.04 15.04 -6.89
CA ALA A 11 -19.67 14.09 -7.91
C ALA A 11 -20.93 13.57 -8.61
N PRO A 12 -20.94 13.41 -9.94
CA PRO A 12 -22.07 12.80 -10.62
C PRO A 12 -22.39 11.44 -9.99
N GLU A 13 -23.67 11.05 -9.98
CA GLU A 13 -24.06 9.75 -9.43
C GLU A 13 -23.21 8.65 -10.03
N PRO A 14 -22.63 7.79 -9.17
CA PRO A 14 -21.76 6.74 -9.65
C PRO A 14 -22.53 5.75 -10.53
N THR A 15 -21.90 5.34 -11.62
CA THR A 15 -22.44 4.27 -12.46
C THR A 15 -22.30 2.95 -11.73
N LYS A 16 -23.11 1.95 -12.11
CA LYS A 16 -22.98 0.59 -11.57
C LYS A 16 -21.55 0.06 -11.71
N LYS A 17 -20.92 0.30 -12.86
CA LYS A 17 -19.55 -0.12 -13.13
C LYS A 17 -18.53 0.55 -12.20
N SER A 18 -18.69 1.84 -11.93
CA SER A 18 -17.79 2.57 -11.03
C SER A 18 -17.95 2.13 -9.57
N VAL A 19 -19.18 1.80 -9.14
CA VAL A 19 -19.44 1.24 -7.81
C VAL A 19 -18.76 -0.11 -7.66
N GLU A 20 -18.91 -1.00 -8.63
CA GLU A 20 -18.27 -2.32 -8.63
C GLU A 20 -16.74 -2.20 -8.60
N ALA A 21 -16.17 -1.26 -9.37
CA ALA A 21 -14.72 -1.02 -9.38
C ALA A 21 -14.22 -0.55 -8.01
N LEU A 22 -14.97 0.32 -7.34
CA LEU A 22 -14.64 0.77 -5.99
C LEU A 22 -14.71 -0.37 -4.98
N GLU A 23 -15.74 -1.21 -5.06
CA GLU A 23 -15.87 -2.37 -4.17
C GLU A 23 -14.70 -3.33 -4.32
N ILE A 24 -14.29 -3.62 -5.55
CA ILE A 24 -13.13 -4.46 -5.85
C ILE A 24 -11.87 -3.81 -5.28
N ARG A 25 -11.69 -2.51 -5.47
CA ARG A 25 -10.54 -1.79 -4.96
C ARG A 25 -10.42 -1.90 -3.44
N TYR A 26 -11.51 -1.69 -2.71
CA TYR A 26 -11.51 -1.79 -1.25
C TYR A 26 -11.22 -3.22 -0.78
N LYS A 27 -11.76 -4.23 -1.47
CA LYS A 27 -11.44 -5.63 -1.18
C LYS A 27 -9.96 -5.92 -1.42
N ASN A 28 -9.40 -5.40 -2.51
CA ASN A 28 -7.99 -5.59 -2.84
C ASN A 28 -7.09 -4.89 -1.83
N GLU A 29 -7.46 -3.71 -1.34
CA GLU A 29 -6.72 -3.03 -0.27
C GLU A 29 -6.70 -3.88 1.01
N ALA A 30 -7.85 -4.40 1.42
CA ALA A 30 -7.96 -5.23 2.61
C ALA A 30 -7.13 -6.52 2.47
N PHE A 31 -7.19 -7.15 1.30
CA PHE A 31 -6.41 -8.35 1.01
C PHE A 31 -4.92 -8.07 1.00
N LEU A 32 -4.51 -6.95 0.41
CA LEU A 32 -3.11 -6.51 0.41
C LEU A 32 -2.59 -6.33 1.83
N MET A 33 -3.36 -5.64 2.67
CA MET A 33 -2.98 -5.40 4.06
C MET A 33 -2.80 -6.72 4.82
N GLU A 34 -3.68 -7.68 4.60
CA GLU A 34 -3.60 -9.00 5.21
C GLU A 34 -2.36 -9.75 4.74
N CYS A 35 -2.09 -9.73 3.44
CA CYS A 35 -0.91 -10.37 2.87
C CYS A 35 0.38 -9.77 3.45
N ILE A 36 0.47 -8.46 3.59
CA ILE A 36 1.64 -7.80 4.15
C ILE A 36 1.79 -8.16 5.64
N ALA A 37 0.69 -8.14 6.39
CA ALA A 37 0.71 -8.50 7.81
C ALA A 37 1.23 -9.93 8.05
N HIS A 38 1.04 -10.83 7.08
CA HIS A 38 1.53 -12.21 7.14
C HIS A 38 2.83 -12.44 6.36
N GLY A 39 3.34 -11.40 5.68
CA GLY A 39 4.55 -11.54 4.86
C GLY A 39 4.35 -12.39 3.61
N ASP A 40 3.14 -12.47 3.09
CA ASP A 40 2.75 -13.31 1.97
C ASP A 40 2.83 -12.54 0.65
N TYR A 41 4.04 -12.39 0.13
CA TYR A 41 4.24 -11.68 -1.13
C TYR A 41 3.70 -12.46 -2.34
N LYS A 42 3.72 -13.78 -2.28
CA LYS A 42 3.26 -14.63 -3.38
C LYS A 42 1.80 -14.39 -3.72
N SER A 43 0.97 -14.23 -2.71
CA SER A 43 -0.46 -13.89 -2.91
C SER A 43 -0.64 -12.50 -3.50
N ILE A 44 0.25 -11.55 -3.16
CA ILE A 44 0.20 -10.20 -3.73
C ILE A 44 0.50 -10.23 -5.24
N GLU A 45 1.45 -11.04 -5.67
CA GLU A 45 1.78 -11.17 -7.10
C GLU A 45 0.60 -11.64 -7.93
N ASN A 46 -0.30 -12.41 -7.33
CA ASN A 46 -1.45 -12.99 -8.01
C ASN A 46 -2.72 -12.15 -7.92
N MET A 47 -2.70 -11.04 -7.17
CA MET A 47 -3.90 -10.19 -7.04
C MET A 47 -3.98 -9.14 -8.15
N GLU A 48 -5.20 -8.69 -8.43
CA GLU A 48 -5.43 -7.60 -9.36
C GLU A 48 -4.81 -6.30 -8.85
N ARG A 49 -4.36 -5.46 -9.77
CA ARG A 49 -3.80 -4.15 -9.42
C ARG A 49 -4.82 -3.31 -8.67
N LEU A 50 -4.36 -2.62 -7.63
CA LEU A 50 -5.20 -1.73 -6.82
C LEU A 50 -5.76 -0.56 -7.61
N ASN A 51 -5.05 -0.14 -8.66
CA ASN A 51 -5.45 1.00 -9.48
C ASN A 51 -6.13 0.49 -10.76
N SER A 52 -7.46 0.57 -10.79
CA SER A 52 -8.27 0.16 -11.94
C SER A 52 -8.50 1.35 -12.87
N SER A 53 -8.49 1.07 -14.19
CA SER A 53 -8.87 2.06 -15.20
C SER A 53 -10.33 2.50 -15.10
N ASP A 54 -11.17 1.71 -14.44
CA ASP A 54 -12.58 2.02 -14.22
C ASP A 54 -12.80 3.03 -13.09
N ILE A 55 -11.76 3.31 -12.29
CA ILE A 55 -11.80 4.32 -11.24
C ILE A 55 -11.23 5.61 -11.79
N LYS A 56 -12.04 6.66 -11.75
CA LYS A 56 -11.64 7.96 -12.27
C LYS A 56 -10.46 8.54 -11.46
N PRO A 57 -9.40 9.03 -12.13
CA PRO A 57 -8.31 9.71 -11.44
C PRO A 57 -8.81 10.94 -10.67
N ARG A 58 -8.20 11.21 -9.53
CA ARG A 58 -8.54 12.38 -8.70
C ARG A 58 -7.99 13.68 -9.27
N LEU A 59 -6.86 13.60 -9.95
CA LEU A 59 -6.17 14.76 -10.52
C LEU A 59 -6.04 14.60 -12.04
N SER A 60 -6.02 15.73 -12.76
CA SER A 60 -5.83 15.74 -14.21
C SER A 60 -4.41 15.39 -14.62
N ASP A 61 -3.40 15.75 -13.82
CA ASP A 61 -2.01 15.35 -14.05
C ASP A 61 -1.83 13.89 -13.65
N SER A 62 -1.61 13.04 -14.64
CA SER A 62 -1.52 11.58 -14.43
C SER A 62 -0.35 11.16 -13.55
N ILE A 63 0.81 11.82 -13.68
CA ILE A 63 1.98 11.52 -12.86
C ILE A 63 1.74 11.96 -11.42
N ARG A 64 1.19 13.15 -11.22
CA ARG A 64 0.88 13.66 -9.88
C ARG A 64 -0.18 12.79 -9.18
N ASP A 65 -1.21 12.41 -9.92
CA ASP A 65 -2.25 11.52 -9.40
C ASP A 65 -1.67 10.16 -8.98
N ARG A 66 -0.82 9.59 -9.81
CA ARG A 66 -0.16 8.32 -9.52
C ARG A 66 0.78 8.42 -8.32
N LYS A 67 1.52 9.51 -8.19
CA LYS A 67 2.36 9.75 -7.01
C LYS A 67 1.57 9.80 -5.73
N ASN A 68 0.41 10.47 -5.75
CA ASN A 68 -0.49 10.51 -4.59
C ASN A 68 -0.97 9.09 -4.23
N PHE A 69 -1.33 8.28 -5.22
CA PHE A 69 -1.68 6.88 -5.00
C PHE A 69 -0.53 6.11 -4.34
N MET A 70 0.68 6.33 -4.83
CA MET A 70 1.87 5.65 -4.29
C MET A 70 2.16 6.05 -2.84
N ILE A 71 1.94 7.32 -2.48
CA ILE A 71 2.08 7.80 -1.10
C ILE A 71 1.08 7.09 -0.20
N ILE A 72 -0.17 6.96 -0.67
CA ILE A 72 -1.23 6.24 0.06
C ILE A 72 -0.86 4.76 0.21
N LEU A 73 -0.41 4.12 -0.85
CA LEU A 73 0.03 2.72 -0.84
C LEU A 73 1.14 2.49 0.18
N ASN A 74 2.15 3.36 0.19
CA ASN A 74 3.25 3.29 1.14
C ASN A 74 2.74 3.35 2.59
N THR A 75 1.78 4.22 2.87
CA THR A 75 1.16 4.35 4.19
C THR A 75 0.36 3.11 4.57
N ILE A 76 -0.45 2.59 3.65
CA ILE A 76 -1.25 1.38 3.88
C ILE A 76 -0.34 0.18 4.18
N CYS A 77 0.72 0.00 3.41
CA CYS A 77 1.69 -1.08 3.62
C CYS A 77 2.40 -0.95 4.96
N ARG A 78 2.80 0.27 5.32
CA ARG A 78 3.42 0.55 6.61
C ARG A 78 2.50 0.19 7.77
N LYS A 79 1.22 0.58 7.69
CA LYS A 79 0.23 0.28 8.72
C LYS A 79 -0.03 -1.22 8.83
N ALA A 80 -0.11 -1.92 7.71
CA ALA A 80 -0.26 -3.37 7.70
C ALA A 80 0.94 -4.07 8.35
N ALA A 81 2.15 -3.66 8.01
CA ALA A 81 3.37 -4.21 8.62
C ALA A 81 3.44 -3.92 10.12
N GLN A 82 2.91 -2.78 10.56
CA GLN A 82 2.85 -2.43 11.98
C GLN A 82 2.04 -3.45 12.79
N THR A 83 0.99 -4.04 12.20
CA THR A 83 0.19 -5.06 12.89
C THR A 83 0.96 -6.35 13.17
N ALA A 84 2.10 -6.56 12.52
CA ALA A 84 3.00 -7.67 12.78
C ALA A 84 4.02 -7.40 13.90
N TYR A 85 3.78 -6.36 14.71
CA TYR A 85 4.60 -5.97 15.86
C TYR A 85 6.01 -5.53 15.52
N ILE A 86 6.21 -5.00 14.32
CA ILE A 86 7.50 -4.41 13.92
C ILE A 86 7.62 -3.04 14.54
N HIS A 87 8.80 -2.76 15.11
CA HIS A 87 9.03 -1.48 15.76
C HIS A 87 8.93 -0.31 14.75
N PRO A 88 8.26 0.80 15.11
CA PRO A 88 8.10 1.94 14.22
C PRO A 88 9.39 2.50 13.63
N VAL A 89 10.52 2.35 14.31
CA VAL A 89 11.82 2.85 13.80
C VAL A 89 12.19 2.21 12.46
N HIS A 90 11.92 0.92 12.30
CA HIS A 90 12.19 0.20 11.04
C HIS A 90 11.19 0.57 9.95
N LEU A 91 9.93 0.71 10.34
CA LEU A 91 8.86 1.09 9.42
C LEU A 91 9.04 2.50 8.89
N ASP A 92 9.42 3.44 9.77
CA ASP A 92 9.64 4.83 9.38
C ASP A 92 10.81 4.96 8.42
N GLU A 93 11.89 4.23 8.65
CA GLU A 93 13.05 4.24 7.75
C GLU A 93 12.67 3.82 6.33
N ILE A 94 11.95 2.71 6.20
CA ILE A 94 11.50 2.20 4.90
C ILE A 94 10.51 3.19 4.24
N SER A 95 9.56 3.68 5.02
CA SER A 95 8.54 4.63 4.53
C SER A 95 9.18 5.91 3.99
N ARG A 96 10.18 6.44 4.67
CA ARG A 96 10.92 7.64 4.23
C ARG A 96 11.67 7.41 2.93
N LYS A 97 12.36 6.28 2.82
CA LYS A 97 13.10 5.93 1.61
C LYS A 97 12.19 5.85 0.40
N PHE A 98 11.02 5.23 0.57
CA PHE A 98 10.04 5.16 -0.52
C PHE A 98 9.42 6.50 -0.85
N ALA A 99 9.15 7.34 0.16
CA ALA A 99 8.63 8.70 -0.09
C ALA A 99 9.58 9.50 -0.99
N ILE A 100 10.88 9.42 -0.73
CA ILE A 100 11.91 10.07 -1.53
C ILE A 100 11.92 9.51 -2.96
N LYS A 101 11.87 8.19 -3.11
CA LYS A 101 11.85 7.53 -4.42
C LYS A 101 10.60 7.88 -5.22
N ILE A 102 9.45 7.94 -4.58
CA ILE A 102 8.18 8.32 -5.21
C ILE A 102 8.30 9.75 -5.78
N GLU A 103 8.77 10.68 -4.97
CA GLU A 103 8.92 12.07 -5.39
C GLU A 103 9.89 12.22 -6.56
N ALA A 104 10.94 11.42 -6.60
CA ALA A 104 11.96 11.46 -7.65
C ALA A 104 11.51 10.86 -8.98
N CYS A 105 10.42 10.07 -9.01
CA CYS A 105 9.92 9.47 -10.24
C CYS A 105 9.44 10.52 -11.23
N THR A 106 9.72 10.30 -12.51
CA THR A 106 9.34 11.23 -13.60
C THR A 106 8.43 10.56 -14.64
N SER A 107 8.15 9.27 -14.52
CA SER A 107 7.31 8.53 -15.47
C SER A 107 6.38 7.55 -14.74
N ILE A 108 5.29 7.21 -15.41
CA ILE A 108 4.35 6.18 -14.94
C ILE A 108 5.05 4.81 -14.81
N ALA A 109 5.91 4.47 -15.76
CA ALA A 109 6.65 3.21 -15.73
C ALA A 109 7.52 3.07 -14.47
N GLN A 110 8.20 4.15 -14.07
CA GLN A 110 8.99 4.16 -12.84
C GLN A 110 8.10 3.95 -11.60
N LEU A 111 6.94 4.59 -11.58
CA LEU A 111 5.99 4.44 -10.46
C LEU A 111 5.43 3.02 -10.39
N GLU A 112 5.11 2.40 -11.52
CA GLU A 112 4.64 1.01 -11.54
C GLU A 112 5.69 0.02 -11.03
N ALA A 113 6.94 0.19 -11.41
CA ALA A 113 8.03 -0.63 -10.89
C ALA A 113 8.19 -0.45 -9.38
N LEU A 114 8.07 0.78 -8.91
CA LEU A 114 8.19 1.12 -7.49
C LEU A 114 7.03 0.53 -6.66
N GLU A 115 5.83 0.41 -7.23
CA GLU A 115 4.68 -0.22 -6.58
C GLU A 115 5.02 -1.65 -6.13
N ASN A 116 5.61 -2.44 -7.01
CA ASN A 116 6.04 -3.80 -6.68
C ASN A 116 7.13 -3.82 -5.61
N ASP A 117 8.07 -2.89 -5.69
CA ASP A 117 9.15 -2.79 -4.71
C ASP A 117 8.63 -2.46 -3.31
N ILE A 118 7.65 -1.56 -3.20
CA ILE A 118 7.03 -1.19 -1.93
C ILE A 118 6.38 -2.41 -1.27
N THR A 119 5.50 -3.09 -1.99
CA THR A 119 4.77 -4.23 -1.44
C THR A 119 5.71 -5.37 -1.05
N ARG A 120 6.68 -5.66 -1.91
CA ARG A 120 7.67 -6.69 -1.64
C ARG A 120 8.51 -6.38 -0.42
N ARG A 121 8.99 -5.15 -0.30
CA ARG A 121 9.88 -4.75 0.80
C ARG A 121 9.20 -4.88 2.16
N TYR A 122 7.95 -4.43 2.28
CA TYR A 122 7.20 -4.56 3.53
C TYR A 122 6.91 -6.04 3.86
N CYS A 123 6.56 -6.86 2.88
CA CYS A 123 6.38 -8.30 3.09
C CYS A 123 7.66 -8.97 3.58
N MET A 124 8.80 -8.65 2.98
CA MET A 124 10.09 -9.22 3.36
C MET A 124 10.48 -8.82 4.78
N LEU A 125 10.17 -7.58 5.17
CA LEU A 125 10.41 -7.13 6.54
C LEU A 125 9.60 -7.95 7.54
N VAL A 126 8.32 -8.18 7.25
CA VAL A 126 7.45 -8.99 8.11
C VAL A 126 7.94 -10.43 8.20
N GLN A 127 8.30 -11.04 7.07
CA GLN A 127 8.88 -12.40 7.06
C GLN A 127 10.12 -12.48 7.94
N SER A 128 11.04 -11.55 7.77
CA SER A 128 12.30 -11.49 8.51
C SER A 128 12.05 -11.36 10.01
N TYR A 129 11.09 -10.53 10.41
CA TYR A 129 10.73 -10.32 11.80
C TYR A 129 10.11 -11.57 12.43
N SER A 130 9.21 -12.23 11.70
CA SER A 130 8.56 -13.46 12.16
C SER A 130 9.57 -14.57 12.42
N LEU A 131 10.53 -14.75 11.53
CA LEU A 131 11.60 -15.74 11.68
C LEU A 131 12.44 -15.48 12.93
N ARG A 132 12.78 -14.22 13.22
CA ARG A 132 13.52 -13.84 14.42
C ARG A 132 12.73 -14.13 15.70
N THR A 133 11.44 -13.88 15.67
CA THR A 133 10.55 -14.10 16.82
C THR A 133 10.43 -15.59 17.13
N TYR A 134 10.36 -16.44 16.10
CA TYR A 134 10.32 -17.90 16.28
C TYR A 134 11.65 -18.49 16.75
N SER A 135 12.76 -17.98 16.28
CA SER A 135 14.08 -18.54 16.61
C SER A 135 14.52 -18.25 18.05
N LYS A 136 14.14 -17.12 18.63
CA LYS A 136 14.52 -16.73 20.00
C LYS A 136 14.04 -17.70 21.09
N PRO A 137 12.76 -18.09 21.14
CA PRO A 137 12.29 -19.06 22.13
C PRO A 137 12.97 -20.41 22.01
N VAL A 138 13.22 -20.89 20.81
CA VAL A 138 13.90 -22.15 20.56
C VAL A 138 15.35 -22.09 21.05
N GLN A 139 16.07 -21.01 20.78
CA GLN A 139 17.43 -20.80 21.25
C GLN A 139 17.50 -20.75 22.78
N ASN A 140 16.56 -20.09 23.43
CA ASN A 140 16.50 -20.01 24.88
C ASN A 140 16.25 -21.39 25.53
N LEU A 141 15.43 -22.23 24.91
CA LEU A 141 15.19 -23.59 25.36
C LEU A 141 16.44 -24.47 25.22
N LEU A 142 17.19 -24.30 24.13
CA LEU A 142 18.39 -25.07 23.88
C LEU A 142 19.58 -24.63 24.73
N SER A 143 19.62 -23.36 25.13
CA SER A 143 20.72 -22.81 25.94
C SER A 143 20.46 -22.90 27.45
N GLY A 144 19.26 -23.22 27.82
CA GLY A 144 18.86 -23.38 29.21
C GLY A 144 18.99 -24.75 29.71
#